data_1dd88c06be839dfe7c8958889a2c4b27
#
_entry.id   1dd88c06be839dfe7c8958889a2c4b27
#
_cell.length_a   1.000
_cell.length_b   1.000
_cell.length_c   1.000
_cell.angle_alpha   90.00
_cell.angle_beta   90.00
_cell.angle_gamma   90.00
#
_symmetry.space_group_name_H-M   'P 1'
#
loop_
_entity.id
_entity.type
_entity.pdbx_description
1 polymer ?
#
loop_
_entity_poly.entity_id
_entity_poly.type
_entity_poly.pdbx_seq_one_letter_code
_entity_poly.pdbx_strand_id
1 'polypeptide(L)'
;MTASAAVHGARGQHWVAQLARHAHARPEATALRCGAVSHTWRGLADRVLRLGRGLARLGIGAGDRVAFVMGNGTEYVESLLAVGAAGAIGVPVNPRLAAAEVTFILRDCGASLVITDAAFHRLAADAAEDDGIRVVDVSAQAGLPYADLLHGPVAGSPAEELAALTVDESAPALIMYTSGTTGRPKGAVLTHRNLLAQSQTNLVAFRFEMYDEVYLCASPIFHIGAIGGLAPALLVGASVVVMPTGAFDAGEHLDAMAGHRVTSTFLVPTQWQALAAEQRRRPRDLSRLRVAAWGAAPATDALLREMGEVFDGADMLALFGQTEMSPVTCVLEGKDARRKLGSVGRPAPGVWARVVDTEMNDVPPGEVGEIVYRGPGLMSGYWNLPEATAEAFAGGWFHSGDLVRVDGDGFVHVVDRLKDMIISGGENIYCAEVENVLAAHPDVAEVAVVGRPHLKWGETPVAVVVPAPGRRAPSLEELRDHARRRLAPYKLPTGIEVAERLPRNASGKVLKFELRDGRTDDRVPG
;
A
#
# COMPACT_ATOMS: atom_id res chain seq x y z
N MET A 1 -0.93 -7.43 -38.85
CA MET A 1 -0.39 -6.35 -37.98
C MET A 1 0.13 -5.23 -38.86
N THR A 2 -0.25 -3.97 -38.58
CA THR A 2 0.40 -2.82 -39.24
C THR A 2 1.83 -2.65 -38.72
N ALA A 3 2.73 -2.05 -39.54
CA ALA A 3 4.12 -1.78 -39.12
C ALA A 3 4.18 -0.97 -37.80
N SER A 4 3.23 -0.06 -37.56
CA SER A 4 3.10 0.72 -36.33
C SER A 4 2.78 -0.17 -35.14
N ALA A 5 1.86 -1.13 -35.25
CA ALA A 5 1.52 -2.06 -34.18
C ALA A 5 2.69 -3.01 -33.84
N ALA A 6 3.46 -3.45 -34.85
CA ALA A 6 4.64 -4.26 -34.63
C ALA A 6 5.73 -3.51 -33.85
N VAL A 7 5.99 -2.24 -34.21
CA VAL A 7 6.95 -1.38 -33.49
C VAL A 7 6.48 -1.09 -32.07
N HIS A 8 5.19 -0.87 -31.87
CA HIS A 8 4.63 -0.62 -30.53
C HIS A 8 4.77 -1.85 -29.62
N GLY A 9 4.39 -3.05 -30.12
CA GLY A 9 4.58 -4.30 -29.38
C GLY A 9 6.04 -4.59 -29.04
N ALA A 10 6.97 -4.31 -29.97
CA ALA A 10 8.40 -4.51 -29.74
C ALA A 10 9.02 -3.61 -28.67
N ARG A 11 8.34 -2.51 -28.29
CA ARG A 11 8.78 -1.55 -27.26
C ARG A 11 8.10 -1.76 -25.92
N GLY A 12 7.10 -2.65 -25.84
CA GLY A 12 6.29 -2.85 -24.65
C GLY A 12 7.11 -3.27 -23.44
N GLN A 13 6.91 -2.57 -22.33
CA GLN A 13 7.53 -2.86 -21.03
C GLN A 13 6.49 -3.05 -19.90
N HIS A 14 5.21 -3.11 -20.24
CA HIS A 14 4.14 -3.40 -19.28
C HIS A 14 4.25 -4.81 -18.69
N TRP A 15 3.54 -5.08 -17.61
CA TRP A 15 3.65 -6.33 -16.84
C TRP A 15 3.52 -7.60 -17.68
N VAL A 16 2.63 -7.59 -18.66
CA VAL A 16 2.41 -8.75 -19.55
C VAL A 16 3.62 -8.98 -20.46
N ALA A 17 4.26 -7.91 -20.97
CA ALA A 17 5.49 -8.02 -21.75
C ALA A 17 6.65 -8.57 -20.90
N GLN A 18 6.73 -8.18 -19.60
CA GLN A 18 7.73 -8.73 -18.69
C GLN A 18 7.50 -10.23 -18.44
N LEU A 19 6.23 -10.64 -18.20
CA LEU A 19 5.87 -12.04 -18.08
C LEU A 19 6.28 -12.85 -19.33
N ALA A 20 5.94 -12.35 -20.52
CA ALA A 20 6.30 -12.95 -21.79
C ALA A 20 7.81 -13.15 -21.93
N ARG A 21 8.61 -12.12 -21.60
CA ARG A 21 10.07 -12.15 -21.63
C ARG A 21 10.64 -13.25 -20.73
N HIS A 22 10.16 -13.34 -19.48
CA HIS A 22 10.66 -14.35 -18.54
C HIS A 22 10.19 -15.75 -18.89
N ALA A 23 8.96 -15.91 -19.38
CA ALA A 23 8.45 -17.19 -19.87
C ALA A 23 9.24 -17.71 -21.10
N HIS A 24 9.76 -16.81 -21.92
CA HIS A 24 10.67 -17.16 -23.02
C HIS A 24 12.09 -17.49 -22.52
N ALA A 25 12.68 -16.61 -21.71
CA ALA A 25 14.09 -16.72 -21.31
C ALA A 25 14.36 -17.79 -20.25
N ARG A 26 13.39 -18.01 -19.32
CA ARG A 26 13.54 -18.89 -18.15
C ARG A 26 12.27 -19.71 -17.87
N PRO A 27 11.75 -20.46 -18.86
CA PRO A 27 10.42 -21.08 -18.79
C PRO A 27 10.20 -21.97 -17.55
N GLU A 28 11.22 -22.70 -17.12
CA GLU A 28 11.12 -23.68 -16.02
C GLU A 28 11.49 -23.09 -14.65
N ALA A 29 12.00 -21.85 -14.60
CA ALA A 29 12.27 -21.21 -13.31
C ALA A 29 10.96 -20.86 -12.61
N THR A 30 10.98 -20.92 -11.27
CA THR A 30 9.81 -20.55 -10.45
C THR A 30 9.52 -19.06 -10.58
N ALA A 31 8.28 -18.72 -10.92
CA ALA A 31 7.78 -17.35 -10.98
C ALA A 31 7.01 -16.98 -9.72
N LEU A 32 6.10 -17.86 -9.27
CA LEU A 32 5.11 -17.53 -8.23
C LEU A 32 4.84 -18.74 -7.34
N ARG A 33 4.72 -18.51 -6.02
CA ARG A 33 4.34 -19.52 -5.03
C ARG A 33 3.35 -18.94 -4.02
N CYS A 34 2.40 -19.78 -3.57
CA CYS A 34 1.58 -19.52 -2.40
C CYS A 34 1.24 -20.86 -1.74
N GLY A 35 1.72 -21.10 -0.53
CA GLY A 35 1.57 -22.39 0.13
C GLY A 35 2.14 -23.53 -0.72
N ALA A 36 1.32 -24.55 -1.02
CA ALA A 36 1.69 -25.69 -1.84
C ALA A 36 1.64 -25.42 -3.37
N VAL A 37 0.99 -24.34 -3.78
CA VAL A 37 0.85 -23.98 -5.20
C VAL A 37 2.11 -23.29 -5.70
N SER A 38 2.64 -23.74 -6.85
CA SER A 38 3.81 -23.13 -7.48
C SER A 38 3.65 -23.11 -8.99
N HIS A 39 3.99 -21.98 -9.60
CA HIS A 39 3.99 -21.80 -11.04
C HIS A 39 5.38 -21.43 -11.54
N THR A 40 5.82 -22.09 -12.62
CA THR A 40 6.98 -21.65 -13.41
C THR A 40 6.57 -20.44 -14.24
N TRP A 41 7.55 -19.74 -14.84
CA TRP A 41 7.27 -18.64 -15.76
C TRP A 41 6.42 -19.07 -16.95
N ARG A 42 6.69 -20.26 -17.52
CA ARG A 42 5.86 -20.85 -18.58
C ARG A 42 4.44 -21.14 -18.10
N GLY A 43 4.32 -21.76 -16.93
CA GLY A 43 3.02 -22.11 -16.35
C GLY A 43 2.18 -20.88 -16.04
N LEU A 44 2.80 -19.83 -15.48
CA LEU A 44 2.11 -18.57 -15.21
C LEU A 44 1.66 -17.88 -16.51
N ALA A 45 2.55 -17.86 -17.55
CA ALA A 45 2.20 -17.29 -18.85
C ALA A 45 1.04 -18.03 -19.54
N ASP A 46 1.02 -19.37 -19.49
CA ASP A 46 -0.10 -20.18 -20.03
C ASP A 46 -1.42 -19.85 -19.33
N ARG A 47 -1.39 -19.79 -17.99
CA ARG A 47 -2.60 -19.47 -17.18
C ARG A 47 -3.09 -18.05 -17.45
N VAL A 48 -2.21 -17.07 -17.47
CA VAL A 48 -2.53 -15.65 -17.77
C VAL A 48 -3.13 -15.51 -19.17
N LEU A 49 -2.55 -16.16 -20.17
CA LEU A 49 -3.06 -16.13 -21.54
C LEU A 49 -4.46 -16.76 -21.65
N ARG A 50 -4.67 -17.94 -21.01
CA ARG A 50 -5.97 -18.62 -20.98
C ARG A 50 -7.02 -17.79 -20.27
N LEU A 51 -6.66 -17.23 -19.11
CA LEU A 51 -7.55 -16.38 -18.32
C LEU A 51 -7.93 -15.11 -19.08
N GLY A 52 -6.97 -14.43 -19.74
CA GLY A 52 -7.25 -13.26 -20.58
C GLY A 52 -8.23 -13.59 -21.73
N ARG A 53 -8.07 -14.74 -22.37
CA ARG A 53 -9.03 -15.25 -23.37
C ARG A 53 -10.38 -15.61 -22.76
N GLY A 54 -10.39 -16.16 -21.53
CA GLY A 54 -11.60 -16.42 -20.76
C GLY A 54 -12.37 -15.14 -20.48
N LEU A 55 -11.68 -14.10 -20.04
CA LEU A 55 -12.24 -12.76 -19.83
C LEU A 55 -12.83 -12.19 -21.13
N ALA A 56 -12.12 -12.31 -22.24
CA ALA A 56 -12.61 -11.86 -23.54
C ALA A 56 -13.88 -12.63 -23.99
N ARG A 57 -14.00 -13.94 -23.71
CA ARG A 57 -15.24 -14.70 -23.94
C ARG A 57 -16.42 -14.21 -23.11
N LEU A 58 -16.14 -13.65 -21.93
CA LEU A 58 -17.15 -12.96 -21.11
C LEU A 58 -17.44 -11.53 -21.57
N GLY A 59 -16.80 -11.06 -22.65
CA GLY A 59 -16.97 -9.70 -23.18
C GLY A 59 -16.13 -8.65 -22.46
N ILE A 60 -15.17 -9.05 -21.62
CA ILE A 60 -14.24 -8.14 -20.96
C ILE A 60 -13.10 -7.77 -21.92
N GLY A 61 -12.88 -6.50 -22.12
CA GLY A 61 -11.88 -5.97 -23.04
C GLY A 61 -11.31 -4.62 -22.60
N ALA A 62 -10.72 -3.90 -23.55
CA ALA A 62 -10.05 -2.64 -23.28
C ALA A 62 -10.97 -1.62 -22.60
N GLY A 63 -10.51 -1.11 -21.46
CA GLY A 63 -11.21 -0.11 -20.67
C GLY A 63 -12.31 -0.66 -19.75
N ASP A 64 -12.63 -1.96 -19.77
CA ASP A 64 -13.53 -2.57 -18.78
C ASP A 64 -12.85 -2.67 -17.41
N ARG A 65 -13.63 -2.59 -16.33
CA ARG A 65 -13.13 -2.70 -14.96
C ARG A 65 -13.45 -4.06 -14.38
N VAL A 66 -12.40 -4.72 -13.89
CA VAL A 66 -12.51 -6.02 -13.21
C VAL A 66 -12.10 -5.81 -11.74
N ALA A 67 -13.05 -5.96 -10.83
CA ALA A 67 -12.80 -5.81 -9.40
C ALA A 67 -12.29 -7.13 -8.79
N PHE A 68 -11.36 -7.01 -7.83
CA PHE A 68 -10.81 -8.14 -7.08
C PHE A 68 -11.25 -8.02 -5.62
N VAL A 69 -12.21 -8.85 -5.19
CA VAL A 69 -12.68 -8.95 -3.81
C VAL A 69 -12.21 -10.30 -3.27
N MET A 70 -10.91 -10.40 -3.02
CA MET A 70 -10.26 -11.67 -2.67
C MET A 70 -9.00 -11.46 -1.83
N GLY A 71 -8.55 -12.52 -1.17
CA GLY A 71 -7.30 -12.55 -0.45
C GLY A 71 -6.07 -12.77 -1.33
N ASN A 72 -4.88 -12.68 -0.73
CA ASN A 72 -3.64 -12.98 -1.42
C ASN A 72 -3.60 -14.45 -1.86
N GLY A 73 -3.18 -14.67 -3.08
CA GLY A 73 -3.04 -15.98 -3.68
C GLY A 73 -2.34 -15.90 -5.04
N THR A 74 -2.04 -17.04 -5.63
CA THR A 74 -1.52 -17.11 -7.00
C THR A 74 -2.53 -16.56 -7.99
N GLU A 75 -3.81 -16.84 -7.76
CA GLU A 75 -4.93 -16.43 -8.60
C GLU A 75 -5.13 -14.91 -8.63
N TYR A 76 -4.76 -14.22 -7.53
CA TYR A 76 -4.77 -12.76 -7.52
C TYR A 76 -3.77 -12.19 -8.52
N VAL A 77 -2.52 -12.69 -8.47
CA VAL A 77 -1.45 -12.23 -9.37
C VAL A 77 -1.75 -12.61 -10.82
N GLU A 78 -2.27 -13.83 -11.06
CA GLU A 78 -2.72 -14.28 -12.37
C GLU A 78 -3.81 -13.36 -12.94
N SER A 79 -4.80 -13.02 -12.10
CA SER A 79 -5.93 -12.17 -12.49
C SER A 79 -5.48 -10.75 -12.83
N LEU A 80 -4.58 -10.15 -12.03
CA LEU A 80 -3.99 -8.84 -12.33
C LEU A 80 -3.32 -8.82 -13.71
N LEU A 81 -2.51 -9.85 -13.98
CA LEU A 81 -1.78 -9.97 -15.25
C LEU A 81 -2.74 -10.24 -16.42
N ALA A 82 -3.76 -11.09 -16.22
CA ALA A 82 -4.72 -11.45 -17.26
C ALA A 82 -5.65 -10.28 -17.63
N VAL A 83 -6.06 -9.47 -16.63
CA VAL A 83 -6.81 -8.23 -16.86
C VAL A 83 -5.98 -7.24 -17.67
N GLY A 84 -4.68 -7.09 -17.35
CA GLY A 84 -3.76 -6.30 -18.16
C GLY A 84 -3.57 -6.86 -19.59
N ALA A 85 -3.54 -8.18 -19.76
CA ALA A 85 -3.46 -8.84 -21.07
C ALA A 85 -4.73 -8.61 -21.91
N ALA A 86 -5.89 -8.49 -21.29
CA ALA A 86 -7.15 -8.14 -21.94
C ALA A 86 -7.29 -6.62 -22.25
N GLY A 87 -6.33 -5.79 -21.82
CA GLY A 87 -6.41 -4.33 -21.90
C GLY A 87 -7.43 -3.71 -20.94
N ALA A 88 -7.96 -4.51 -20.01
CA ALA A 88 -8.91 -4.08 -19.00
C ALA A 88 -8.20 -3.46 -17.78
N ILE A 89 -8.96 -2.87 -16.89
CA ILE A 89 -8.47 -2.13 -15.72
C ILE A 89 -8.75 -2.96 -14.46
N GLY A 90 -7.72 -3.27 -13.70
CA GLY A 90 -7.87 -3.95 -12.41
C GLY A 90 -8.34 -2.98 -11.32
N VAL A 91 -9.28 -3.41 -10.49
CA VAL A 91 -9.77 -2.65 -9.34
C VAL A 91 -9.56 -3.49 -8.07
N PRO A 92 -8.39 -3.40 -7.45
CA PRO A 92 -8.14 -4.03 -6.16
C PRO A 92 -9.06 -3.46 -5.08
N VAL A 93 -9.93 -4.30 -4.51
CA VAL A 93 -10.87 -3.90 -3.46
C VAL A 93 -10.44 -4.54 -2.14
N ASN A 94 -10.43 -3.74 -1.08
CA ASN A 94 -10.17 -4.26 0.25
C ASN A 94 -11.33 -5.14 0.75
N PRO A 95 -11.14 -6.45 0.92
CA PRO A 95 -12.23 -7.36 1.29
C PRO A 95 -12.63 -7.28 2.78
N ARG A 96 -12.01 -6.38 3.55
CA ARG A 96 -12.39 -6.10 4.95
C ARG A 96 -13.39 -4.95 5.06
N LEU A 97 -13.75 -4.32 3.95
CA LEU A 97 -14.79 -3.29 3.88
C LEU A 97 -16.17 -3.93 4.09
N ALA A 98 -17.12 -3.12 4.56
CA ALA A 98 -18.52 -3.53 4.64
C ALA A 98 -19.12 -3.68 3.22
N ALA A 99 -20.15 -4.52 3.07
CA ALA A 99 -20.79 -4.76 1.78
C ALA A 99 -21.22 -3.46 1.08
N ALA A 100 -21.79 -2.50 1.80
CA ALA A 100 -22.19 -1.21 1.24
C ALA A 100 -21.02 -0.39 0.69
N GLU A 101 -19.83 -0.48 1.29
CA GLU A 101 -18.61 0.18 0.81
C GLU A 101 -18.09 -0.50 -0.45
N VAL A 102 -18.13 -1.84 -0.50
CA VAL A 102 -17.76 -2.61 -1.69
C VAL A 102 -18.73 -2.29 -2.84
N THR A 103 -20.05 -2.30 -2.59
CA THR A 103 -21.08 -1.90 -3.57
C THR A 103 -20.82 -0.50 -4.11
N PHE A 104 -20.48 0.46 -3.23
CA PHE A 104 -20.11 1.81 -3.66
C PHE A 104 -18.95 1.79 -4.65
N ILE A 105 -17.86 1.06 -4.34
CA ILE A 105 -16.68 0.97 -5.20
C ILE A 105 -17.04 0.35 -6.55
N LEU A 106 -17.81 -0.75 -6.56
CA LEU A 106 -18.23 -1.43 -7.78
C LEU A 106 -19.05 -0.51 -8.70
N ARG A 107 -19.97 0.27 -8.12
CA ARG A 107 -20.80 1.26 -8.84
C ARG A 107 -19.99 2.43 -9.35
N ASP A 108 -19.14 3.01 -8.49
CA ASP A 108 -18.33 4.19 -8.82
C ASP A 108 -17.34 3.91 -9.95
N CYS A 109 -16.64 2.76 -9.92
CA CYS A 109 -15.77 2.36 -11.02
C CYS A 109 -16.56 1.79 -12.22
N GLY A 110 -17.84 1.44 -12.07
CA GLY A 110 -18.63 0.77 -13.09
C GLY A 110 -18.05 -0.61 -13.42
N ALA A 111 -17.86 -1.45 -12.40
CA ALA A 111 -17.28 -2.78 -12.56
C ALA A 111 -18.11 -3.66 -13.50
N SER A 112 -17.45 -4.29 -14.49
CA SER A 112 -18.07 -5.23 -15.44
C SER A 112 -18.03 -6.68 -14.94
N LEU A 113 -17.10 -6.96 -14.02
CA LEU A 113 -16.85 -8.29 -13.45
C LEU A 113 -16.24 -8.16 -12.07
N VAL A 114 -16.56 -9.11 -11.18
CA VAL A 114 -15.87 -9.30 -9.90
C VAL A 114 -15.19 -10.67 -9.90
N ILE A 115 -13.92 -10.74 -9.46
CA ILE A 115 -13.22 -12.00 -9.16
C ILE A 115 -13.09 -12.11 -7.65
N THR A 116 -13.45 -13.26 -7.09
CA THR A 116 -13.47 -13.52 -5.65
C THR A 116 -12.92 -14.90 -5.30
N ASP A 117 -12.74 -15.17 -4.01
CA ASP A 117 -12.33 -16.47 -3.47
C ASP A 117 -13.32 -16.99 -2.40
N ALA A 118 -13.02 -18.18 -1.85
CA ALA A 118 -13.86 -18.85 -0.85
C ALA A 118 -14.13 -17.99 0.39
N ALA A 119 -13.19 -17.17 0.80
CA ALA A 119 -13.31 -16.37 2.01
C ALA A 119 -14.26 -15.18 1.83
N PHE A 120 -14.35 -14.64 0.60
CA PHE A 120 -15.04 -13.39 0.31
C PHE A 120 -16.15 -13.49 -0.73
N HIS A 121 -16.50 -14.70 -1.20
CA HIS A 121 -17.51 -14.88 -2.24
C HIS A 121 -18.88 -14.31 -1.85
N ARG A 122 -19.29 -14.44 -0.58
CA ARG A 122 -20.55 -13.88 -0.09
C ARG A 122 -20.54 -12.36 -0.16
N LEU A 123 -19.47 -11.72 0.36
CA LEU A 123 -19.33 -10.28 0.29
C LEU A 123 -19.36 -9.77 -1.17
N ALA A 124 -18.65 -10.47 -2.06
CA ALA A 124 -18.61 -10.13 -3.49
C ALA A 124 -19.99 -10.31 -4.17
N ALA A 125 -20.70 -11.40 -3.86
CA ALA A 125 -22.02 -11.67 -4.40
C ALA A 125 -23.04 -10.64 -3.92
N ASP A 126 -23.13 -10.42 -2.60
CA ASP A 126 -24.04 -9.43 -2.00
C ASP A 126 -23.80 -8.01 -2.56
N ALA A 127 -22.52 -7.63 -2.75
CA ALA A 127 -22.17 -6.31 -3.28
C ALA A 127 -22.45 -6.15 -4.78
N ALA A 128 -22.50 -7.23 -5.55
CA ALA A 128 -22.67 -7.24 -7.00
C ALA A 128 -24.14 -7.47 -7.44
N GLU A 129 -25.02 -7.96 -6.53
CA GLU A 129 -26.35 -8.46 -6.84
C GLU A 129 -27.27 -7.41 -7.49
N ASP A 130 -27.41 -6.25 -6.85
CA ASP A 130 -28.32 -5.18 -7.29
C ASP A 130 -28.01 -4.66 -8.70
N ASP A 131 -26.74 -4.65 -9.09
CA ASP A 131 -26.27 -4.13 -10.37
C ASP A 131 -26.09 -5.23 -11.43
N GLY A 132 -26.40 -6.49 -11.09
CA GLY A 132 -26.27 -7.64 -11.99
C GLY A 132 -24.84 -7.90 -12.46
N ILE A 133 -23.84 -7.49 -11.68
CA ILE A 133 -22.42 -7.68 -12.01
C ILE A 133 -22.06 -9.15 -11.87
N ARG A 134 -21.47 -9.73 -12.90
CA ARG A 134 -21.06 -11.14 -12.87
C ARG A 134 -19.93 -11.36 -11.88
N VAL A 135 -20.01 -12.47 -11.15
CA VAL A 135 -19.00 -12.89 -10.18
C VAL A 135 -18.32 -14.17 -10.69
N VAL A 136 -17.00 -14.16 -10.71
CA VAL A 136 -16.12 -15.31 -10.97
C VAL A 136 -15.49 -15.74 -9.64
N ASP A 137 -15.68 -16.99 -9.26
CA ASP A 137 -15.22 -17.53 -7.98
C ASP A 137 -14.09 -18.56 -8.20
N VAL A 138 -12.94 -18.29 -7.59
CA VAL A 138 -11.77 -19.18 -7.60
C VAL A 138 -12.09 -20.53 -6.96
N SER A 139 -12.95 -20.54 -5.92
CA SER A 139 -13.34 -21.73 -5.18
C SER A 139 -14.51 -22.51 -5.79
N ALA A 140 -15.14 -21.96 -6.83
CA ALA A 140 -16.33 -22.51 -7.48
C ALA A 140 -17.53 -22.73 -6.51
N GLN A 141 -17.62 -21.96 -5.41
CA GLN A 141 -18.73 -22.04 -4.46
C GLN A 141 -19.94 -21.22 -4.91
N ALA A 142 -19.69 -20.15 -5.66
CA ALA A 142 -20.75 -19.27 -6.17
C ALA A 142 -20.32 -18.63 -7.51
N GLY A 143 -21.31 -18.31 -8.36
CA GLY A 143 -21.04 -17.63 -9.63
C GLY A 143 -20.40 -18.53 -10.70
N LEU A 144 -19.57 -17.93 -11.54
CA LEU A 144 -18.84 -18.62 -12.60
C LEU A 144 -17.54 -19.20 -12.06
N PRO A 145 -17.26 -20.51 -12.29
CA PRO A 145 -16.00 -21.09 -11.85
C PRO A 145 -14.80 -20.44 -12.55
N TYR A 146 -13.82 -20.01 -11.78
CA TYR A 146 -12.56 -19.47 -12.31
C TYR A 146 -11.85 -20.45 -13.24
N ALA A 147 -11.89 -21.74 -12.91
CA ALA A 147 -11.31 -22.81 -13.71
C ALA A 147 -11.88 -22.85 -15.14
N ASP A 148 -13.15 -22.48 -15.36
CA ASP A 148 -13.77 -22.47 -16.68
C ASP A 148 -13.17 -21.40 -17.61
N LEU A 149 -12.64 -20.34 -17.04
CA LEU A 149 -11.95 -19.30 -17.79
C LEU A 149 -10.58 -19.76 -18.31
N LEU A 150 -9.98 -20.74 -17.65
CA LEU A 150 -8.68 -21.31 -18.04
C LEU A 150 -8.79 -22.35 -19.16
N HIS A 151 -10.01 -22.73 -19.57
CA HIS A 151 -10.23 -23.66 -20.67
C HIS A 151 -10.00 -23.00 -22.04
N GLY A 152 -9.54 -23.79 -22.99
CA GLY A 152 -9.37 -23.41 -24.38
C GLY A 152 -7.94 -23.69 -24.88
N PRO A 153 -7.76 -23.85 -26.21
CA PRO A 153 -6.47 -24.16 -26.80
C PRO A 153 -5.52 -22.94 -26.74
N VAL A 154 -4.25 -23.23 -26.51
CA VAL A 154 -3.13 -22.33 -26.79
C VAL A 154 -2.42 -22.89 -28.01
N ALA A 155 -2.40 -22.15 -29.10
CA ALA A 155 -1.97 -22.67 -30.41
C ALA A 155 -0.45 -22.66 -30.58
N GLY A 156 0.29 -21.95 -29.73
CA GLY A 156 1.74 -21.77 -29.84
C GLY A 156 2.41 -21.60 -28.48
N SER A 157 3.50 -20.87 -28.45
CA SER A 157 4.17 -20.50 -27.20
C SER A 157 3.37 -19.43 -26.47
N PRO A 158 2.94 -19.65 -25.20
CA PRO A 158 2.28 -18.62 -24.42
C PRO A 158 3.09 -17.30 -24.33
N ALA A 159 4.41 -17.42 -24.26
CA ALA A 159 5.32 -16.27 -24.26
C ALA A 159 5.21 -15.44 -25.54
N GLU A 160 5.21 -16.10 -26.71
CA GLU A 160 5.11 -15.41 -28.01
C GLU A 160 3.74 -14.76 -28.20
N GLU A 161 2.67 -15.45 -27.79
CA GLU A 161 1.33 -14.90 -27.88
C GLU A 161 1.13 -13.70 -26.97
N LEU A 162 1.64 -13.74 -25.72
CA LEU A 162 1.60 -12.59 -24.80
C LEU A 162 2.49 -11.43 -25.32
N ALA A 163 3.65 -11.74 -25.90
CA ALA A 163 4.54 -10.72 -26.48
C ALA A 163 3.92 -10.02 -27.70
N ALA A 164 3.00 -10.68 -28.40
CA ALA A 164 2.29 -10.11 -29.55
C ALA A 164 1.13 -9.16 -29.15
N LEU A 165 0.74 -9.14 -27.88
CA LEU A 165 -0.30 -8.23 -27.39
C LEU A 165 0.19 -6.79 -27.41
N THR A 166 -0.66 -5.90 -27.89
CA THR A 166 -0.41 -4.45 -27.88
C THR A 166 -1.18 -3.84 -26.73
N VAL A 167 -0.46 -3.39 -25.71
CA VAL A 167 -1.03 -2.67 -24.56
C VAL A 167 -0.58 -1.22 -24.63
N ASP A 168 -1.52 -0.29 -24.58
CA ASP A 168 -1.19 1.13 -24.44
C ASP A 168 -0.69 1.41 -23.02
N GLU A 169 0.60 1.71 -22.88
CA GLU A 169 1.19 1.98 -21.58
C GLU A 169 0.68 3.27 -20.91
N SER A 170 0.02 4.14 -21.68
CA SER A 170 -0.63 5.34 -21.17
C SER A 170 -2.07 5.05 -20.69
N ALA A 171 -2.62 3.89 -21.03
CA ALA A 171 -3.94 3.47 -20.55
C ALA A 171 -3.92 3.15 -19.06
N PRO A 172 -5.04 3.31 -18.36
CA PRO A 172 -5.21 2.87 -16.99
C PRO A 172 -4.94 1.37 -16.84
N ALA A 173 -4.11 0.99 -15.88
CA ALA A 173 -3.87 -0.39 -15.49
C ALA A 173 -4.63 -0.77 -14.22
N LEU A 174 -4.68 0.15 -13.26
CA LEU A 174 -5.34 -0.03 -11.97
C LEU A 174 -6.15 1.21 -11.58
N ILE A 175 -7.27 1.00 -10.89
CA ILE A 175 -7.96 2.00 -10.09
C ILE A 175 -7.86 1.55 -8.64
N MET A 176 -7.14 2.30 -7.82
CA MET A 176 -6.94 1.96 -6.42
C MET A 176 -7.66 2.94 -5.51
N TYR A 177 -8.65 2.44 -4.78
CA TYR A 177 -9.45 3.27 -3.90
C TYR A 177 -8.71 3.60 -2.60
N THR A 178 -8.63 4.89 -2.31
CA THR A 178 -8.06 5.42 -1.07
C THR A 178 -9.17 6.02 -0.21
N SER A 179 -9.00 5.97 1.13
CA SER A 179 -9.90 6.66 2.05
C SER A 179 -9.76 8.17 1.86
N GLY A 180 -10.70 8.78 1.14
CA GLY A 180 -10.72 10.22 0.89
C GLY A 180 -10.82 11.04 2.20
N THR A 181 -10.42 12.30 2.12
CA THR A 181 -10.56 13.27 3.23
C THR A 181 -12.02 13.62 3.52
N THR A 182 -12.92 13.38 2.57
CA THR A 182 -14.35 13.72 2.60
C THR A 182 -15.25 12.55 3.04
N GLY A 183 -14.68 11.45 3.52
CA GLY A 183 -15.42 10.26 3.96
C GLY A 183 -15.80 9.27 2.86
N ARG A 184 -15.78 9.66 1.58
CA ARG A 184 -15.99 8.73 0.45
C ARG A 184 -14.65 8.35 -0.17
N PRO A 185 -14.41 7.05 -0.48
CA PRO A 185 -13.20 6.62 -1.16
C PRO A 185 -13.06 7.27 -2.54
N LYS A 186 -11.82 7.63 -2.93
CA LYS A 186 -11.49 8.13 -4.26
C LYS A 186 -10.61 7.09 -4.98
N GLY A 187 -10.93 6.78 -6.23
CA GLY A 187 -10.17 5.83 -7.05
C GLY A 187 -8.98 6.52 -7.74
N ALA A 188 -7.76 6.31 -7.27
CA ALA A 188 -6.55 6.78 -7.94
C ALA A 188 -6.28 5.94 -9.19
N VAL A 189 -6.17 6.57 -10.35
CA VAL A 189 -5.95 5.89 -11.64
C VAL A 189 -4.46 5.79 -11.92
N LEU A 190 -3.93 4.57 -11.93
CA LEU A 190 -2.54 4.26 -12.23
C LEU A 190 -2.43 3.64 -13.61
N THR A 191 -1.61 4.24 -14.48
CA THR A 191 -1.33 3.71 -15.82
C THR A 191 -0.21 2.65 -15.77
N HIS A 192 -0.10 1.82 -16.81
CA HIS A 192 1.03 0.91 -16.96
C HIS A 192 2.38 1.65 -16.90
N ARG A 193 2.44 2.88 -17.44
CA ARG A 193 3.63 3.74 -17.39
C ARG A 193 3.98 4.19 -15.98
N ASN A 194 2.98 4.55 -15.16
CA ASN A 194 3.23 4.92 -13.75
C ASN A 194 3.83 3.74 -12.98
N LEU A 195 3.25 2.54 -13.15
CA LEU A 195 3.72 1.32 -12.50
C LEU A 195 5.13 0.91 -12.96
N LEU A 196 5.44 1.08 -14.25
CA LEU A 196 6.79 0.84 -14.77
C LEU A 196 7.81 1.81 -14.19
N ALA A 197 7.51 3.11 -14.22
CA ALA A 197 8.39 4.14 -13.66
C ALA A 197 8.69 3.88 -12.18
N GLN A 198 7.65 3.53 -11.42
CA GLN A 198 7.80 3.19 -10.01
C GLN A 198 8.57 1.89 -9.79
N SER A 199 8.38 0.89 -10.67
CA SER A 199 9.19 -0.33 -10.62
C SER A 199 10.68 -0.02 -10.77
N GLN A 200 11.05 0.86 -11.69
CA GLN A 200 12.45 1.29 -11.88
C GLN A 200 12.99 2.02 -10.65
N THR A 201 12.20 2.90 -10.02
CA THR A 201 12.54 3.55 -8.74
C THR A 201 12.78 2.51 -7.64
N ASN A 202 11.89 1.53 -7.52
CA ASN A 202 11.99 0.50 -6.48
C ASN A 202 13.13 -0.49 -6.73
N LEU A 203 13.51 -0.77 -7.98
CA LEU A 203 14.71 -1.56 -8.26
C LEU A 203 15.97 -0.96 -7.65
N VAL A 204 16.10 0.37 -7.73
CA VAL A 204 17.23 1.09 -7.12
C VAL A 204 17.14 1.03 -5.61
N ALA A 205 15.95 1.25 -5.03
CA ALA A 205 15.74 1.27 -3.60
C ALA A 205 15.99 -0.11 -2.97
N PHE A 206 15.35 -1.15 -3.47
CA PHE A 206 15.48 -2.53 -2.96
C PHE A 206 16.77 -3.21 -3.42
N ARG A 207 17.50 -2.63 -4.37
CA ARG A 207 18.70 -3.24 -4.98
C ARG A 207 18.43 -4.68 -5.44
N PHE A 208 17.30 -4.88 -6.13
CA PHE A 208 16.93 -6.20 -6.65
C PHE A 208 17.98 -6.74 -7.59
N GLU A 209 18.31 -8.02 -7.42
CA GLU A 209 19.24 -8.74 -8.29
C GLU A 209 18.49 -9.48 -9.38
N MET A 210 18.97 -9.34 -10.62
CA MET A 210 18.38 -10.07 -11.74
C MET A 210 18.51 -11.58 -11.52
N TYR A 211 17.38 -12.29 -11.61
CA TYR A 211 17.27 -13.76 -11.62
C TYR A 211 17.62 -14.48 -10.31
N ASP A 212 18.24 -13.85 -9.35
CA ASP A 212 18.55 -14.43 -8.02
C ASP A 212 17.67 -13.85 -6.90
N GLU A 213 16.73 -13.01 -7.26
CA GLU A 213 15.80 -12.38 -6.31
C GLU A 213 14.67 -13.33 -5.95
N VAL A 214 14.38 -13.43 -4.65
CA VAL A 214 13.19 -14.07 -4.09
C VAL A 214 12.47 -13.05 -3.21
N TYR A 215 11.39 -12.48 -3.73
CA TYR A 215 10.61 -11.47 -3.02
C TYR A 215 9.47 -12.11 -2.23
N LEU A 216 9.37 -11.83 -0.92
CA LEU A 216 8.21 -12.22 -0.12
C LEU A 216 7.15 -11.11 -0.18
N CYS A 217 6.03 -11.40 -0.82
CA CYS A 217 4.84 -10.56 -0.84
C CYS A 217 3.94 -10.92 0.35
N ALA A 218 4.17 -10.27 1.48
CA ALA A 218 3.40 -10.47 2.71
C ALA A 218 2.31 -9.41 2.92
N SER A 219 2.42 -8.27 2.26
CA SER A 219 1.39 -7.24 2.29
C SER A 219 0.16 -7.65 1.49
N PRO A 220 -1.05 -7.18 1.86
CA PRO A 220 -2.26 -7.43 1.07
C PRO A 220 -2.13 -6.85 -0.35
N ILE A 221 -2.43 -7.65 -1.38
CA ILE A 221 -2.26 -7.25 -2.80
C ILE A 221 -3.25 -6.15 -3.20
N PHE A 222 -4.35 -6.00 -2.50
CA PHE A 222 -5.26 -4.87 -2.72
C PHE A 222 -4.66 -3.51 -2.28
N HIS A 223 -3.51 -3.50 -1.61
CA HIS A 223 -2.77 -2.30 -1.27
C HIS A 223 -1.63 -2.02 -2.24
N ILE A 224 -1.43 -0.74 -2.54
CA ILE A 224 -0.34 -0.29 -3.43
C ILE A 224 1.05 -0.71 -2.91
N GLY A 225 1.22 -0.88 -1.60
CA GLY A 225 2.50 -1.35 -1.02
C GLY A 225 2.90 -2.74 -1.51
N ALA A 226 1.95 -3.66 -1.70
CA ALA A 226 2.22 -4.97 -2.29
C ALA A 226 2.55 -4.86 -3.78
N ILE A 227 1.79 -4.05 -4.53
CA ILE A 227 2.04 -3.77 -5.95
C ILE A 227 3.44 -3.17 -6.14
N GLY A 228 3.85 -2.26 -5.23
CA GLY A 228 5.17 -1.64 -5.22
C GLY A 228 6.34 -2.62 -5.07
N GLY A 229 6.10 -3.82 -4.54
CA GLY A 229 7.08 -4.92 -4.49
C GLY A 229 6.91 -5.93 -5.63
N LEU A 230 5.67 -6.26 -6.00
CA LEU A 230 5.37 -7.22 -7.07
C LEU A 230 5.84 -6.72 -8.46
N ALA A 231 5.59 -5.46 -8.78
CA ALA A 231 5.93 -4.89 -10.07
C ALA A 231 7.44 -4.89 -10.37
N PRO A 232 8.34 -4.42 -9.48
CA PRO A 232 9.78 -4.54 -9.70
C PRO A 232 10.27 -6.00 -9.66
N ALA A 233 9.68 -6.87 -8.82
CA ALA A 233 10.00 -8.29 -8.81
C ALA A 233 9.74 -8.94 -10.19
N LEU A 234 8.59 -8.65 -10.80
CA LEU A 234 8.26 -9.08 -12.15
C LEU A 234 9.22 -8.49 -13.18
N LEU A 235 9.63 -7.22 -13.05
CA LEU A 235 10.55 -6.57 -13.99
C LEU A 235 11.92 -7.28 -14.06
N VAL A 236 12.47 -7.76 -12.95
CA VAL A 236 13.75 -8.47 -12.91
C VAL A 236 13.65 -9.99 -13.05
N GLY A 237 12.44 -10.56 -13.11
CA GLY A 237 12.22 -12.00 -13.15
C GLY A 237 12.51 -12.68 -11.81
N ALA A 238 12.21 -12.03 -10.71
CA ALA A 238 12.29 -12.59 -9.38
C ALA A 238 11.27 -13.71 -9.17
N SER A 239 11.60 -14.67 -8.31
CA SER A 239 10.60 -15.58 -7.76
C SER A 239 9.80 -14.85 -6.68
N VAL A 240 8.48 -14.89 -6.75
CA VAL A 240 7.61 -14.27 -5.75
C VAL A 240 6.98 -15.33 -4.85
N VAL A 241 7.15 -15.19 -3.55
CA VAL A 241 6.46 -15.97 -2.53
C VAL A 241 5.33 -15.12 -1.96
N VAL A 242 4.09 -15.52 -2.20
CA VAL A 242 2.90 -14.82 -1.70
C VAL A 242 2.47 -15.44 -0.38
N MET A 243 2.37 -14.63 0.67
CA MET A 243 1.76 -15.06 1.92
C MET A 243 0.23 -14.98 1.79
N PRO A 244 -0.49 -16.04 2.15
CA PRO A 244 -1.95 -16.02 2.10
C PRO A 244 -2.53 -14.97 3.07
N THR A 245 -3.72 -14.46 2.76
CA THR A 245 -4.44 -13.56 3.65
C THR A 245 -4.90 -14.29 4.90
N GLY A 246 -4.61 -13.71 6.07
CA GLY A 246 -4.98 -14.28 7.36
C GLY A 246 -4.50 -13.41 8.52
N ALA A 247 -4.60 -13.93 9.73
CA ALA A 247 -3.92 -13.35 10.87
C ALA A 247 -2.40 -13.46 10.65
N PHE A 248 -1.67 -12.42 11.04
CA PHE A 248 -0.22 -12.43 10.91
C PHE A 248 0.38 -13.43 11.91
N ASP A 249 1.08 -14.45 11.41
CA ASP A 249 1.86 -15.38 12.20
C ASP A 249 3.35 -15.22 11.89
N ALA A 250 4.13 -14.81 12.89
CA ALA A 250 5.56 -14.56 12.73
C ALA A 250 6.35 -15.84 12.44
N GLY A 251 5.93 -16.99 13.00
CA GLY A 251 6.56 -18.28 12.77
C GLY A 251 6.41 -18.73 11.33
N GLU A 252 5.19 -18.68 10.78
CA GLU A 252 4.90 -19.03 9.38
C GLU A 252 5.68 -18.13 8.40
N HIS A 253 5.75 -16.82 8.69
CA HIS A 253 6.51 -15.90 7.84
C HIS A 253 8.00 -16.21 7.85
N LEU A 254 8.60 -16.46 9.01
CA LEU A 254 10.01 -16.82 9.13
C LEU A 254 10.30 -18.19 8.49
N ASP A 255 9.40 -19.16 8.66
CA ASP A 255 9.53 -20.47 8.02
C ASP A 255 9.45 -20.37 6.49
N ALA A 256 8.57 -19.49 5.95
CA ALA A 256 8.51 -19.17 4.51
C ALA A 256 9.79 -18.46 4.04
N MET A 257 10.28 -17.48 4.80
CA MET A 257 11.51 -16.75 4.47
C MET A 257 12.72 -17.68 4.39
N ALA A 258 12.88 -18.58 5.37
CA ALA A 258 13.98 -19.54 5.39
C ALA A 258 13.80 -20.62 4.30
N GLY A 259 12.62 -21.25 4.23
CA GLY A 259 12.33 -22.34 3.31
C GLY A 259 12.44 -21.97 1.84
N HIS A 260 12.11 -20.75 1.50
CA HIS A 260 12.20 -20.24 0.11
C HIS A 260 13.43 -19.37 -0.13
N ARG A 261 14.31 -19.20 0.86
CA ARG A 261 15.56 -18.42 0.77
C ARG A 261 15.27 -16.98 0.31
N VAL A 262 14.28 -16.34 0.94
CA VAL A 262 13.83 -14.97 0.64
C VAL A 262 14.99 -13.99 0.74
N THR A 263 15.10 -13.09 -0.25
CA THR A 263 16.15 -12.08 -0.31
C THR A 263 15.66 -10.70 0.10
N SER A 264 14.36 -10.41 -0.10
CA SER A 264 13.78 -9.12 0.25
C SER A 264 12.30 -9.24 0.62
N THR A 265 11.85 -8.35 1.50
CA THR A 265 10.43 -8.20 1.85
C THR A 265 10.13 -6.82 2.39
N PHE A 266 8.87 -6.41 2.30
CA PHE A 266 8.33 -5.19 2.88
C PHE A 266 7.24 -5.54 3.91
N LEU A 267 7.40 -5.06 5.15
CA LEU A 267 6.48 -5.28 6.27
C LEU A 267 6.29 -3.97 7.06
N VAL A 268 5.19 -3.88 7.81
CA VAL A 268 5.01 -2.77 8.75
C VAL A 268 5.83 -2.98 10.03
N PRO A 269 6.18 -1.91 10.78
CA PRO A 269 7.04 -2.01 11.96
C PRO A 269 6.56 -3.02 13.01
N THR A 270 5.25 -3.13 13.25
CA THR A 270 4.68 -4.10 14.22
C THR A 270 4.91 -5.55 13.80
N GLN A 271 4.92 -5.83 12.50
CA GLN A 271 5.24 -7.16 11.97
C GLN A 271 6.73 -7.47 12.14
N TRP A 272 7.62 -6.52 11.84
CA TRP A 272 9.06 -6.68 12.10
C TRP A 272 9.35 -6.92 13.57
N GLN A 273 8.66 -6.26 14.49
CA GLN A 273 8.79 -6.50 15.93
C GLN A 273 8.41 -7.94 16.30
N ALA A 274 7.28 -8.43 15.77
CA ALA A 274 6.86 -9.82 16.01
C ALA A 274 7.84 -10.83 15.41
N LEU A 275 8.36 -10.56 14.19
CA LEU A 275 9.39 -11.41 13.57
C LEU A 275 10.69 -11.44 14.40
N ALA A 276 11.15 -10.29 14.89
CA ALA A 276 12.37 -10.24 15.70
C ALA A 276 12.23 -11.03 16.99
N ALA A 277 11.10 -10.88 17.69
CA ALA A 277 10.82 -11.65 18.90
C ALA A 277 10.78 -13.17 18.63
N GLU A 278 10.10 -13.60 17.57
CA GLU A 278 9.99 -15.02 17.20
C GLU A 278 11.33 -15.59 16.69
N GLN A 279 12.11 -14.83 15.93
CA GLN A 279 13.43 -15.25 15.44
C GLN A 279 14.41 -15.46 16.60
N ARG A 280 14.35 -14.64 17.65
CA ARG A 280 15.16 -14.86 18.88
C ARG A 280 14.72 -16.13 19.62
N ARG A 281 13.41 -16.41 19.66
CA ARG A 281 12.86 -17.58 20.35
C ARG A 281 13.17 -18.88 19.62
N ARG A 282 13.04 -18.88 18.29
CA ARG A 282 13.26 -20.02 17.40
C ARG A 282 13.99 -19.55 16.15
N PRO A 283 15.33 -19.57 16.17
CA PRO A 283 16.14 -19.11 15.03
C PRO A 283 15.92 -19.93 13.77
N ARG A 284 15.87 -19.24 12.62
CA ARG A 284 15.88 -19.79 11.25
C ARG A 284 17.09 -19.26 10.50
N ASP A 285 17.51 -19.98 9.47
CA ASP A 285 18.54 -19.49 8.55
C ASP A 285 17.95 -18.45 7.60
N LEU A 286 18.23 -17.18 7.85
CA LEU A 286 17.84 -16.04 7.05
C LEU A 286 19.04 -15.38 6.36
N SER A 287 20.14 -16.09 6.18
CA SER A 287 21.39 -15.57 5.60
C SER A 287 21.24 -15.02 4.17
N ARG A 288 20.13 -15.34 3.49
CA ARG A 288 19.81 -14.81 2.16
C ARG A 288 19.02 -13.48 2.21
N LEU A 289 18.47 -13.10 3.36
CA LEU A 289 17.74 -11.85 3.49
C LEU A 289 18.72 -10.67 3.35
N ARG A 290 18.60 -9.92 2.26
CA ARG A 290 19.46 -8.77 1.95
C ARG A 290 18.79 -7.45 2.28
N VAL A 291 17.45 -7.40 2.13
CA VAL A 291 16.67 -6.17 2.34
C VAL A 291 15.48 -6.45 3.25
N ALA A 292 15.49 -5.79 4.41
CA ALA A 292 14.39 -5.72 5.37
C ALA A 292 13.71 -4.34 5.27
N ALA A 293 12.71 -4.21 4.38
CA ALA A 293 12.06 -2.95 4.16
C ALA A 293 10.85 -2.75 5.08
N TRP A 294 10.64 -1.51 5.52
CA TRP A 294 9.43 -1.13 6.27
C TRP A 294 8.83 0.18 5.76
N GLY A 295 7.58 0.44 6.12
CA GLY A 295 6.88 1.68 5.78
C GLY A 295 5.47 1.70 6.35
N ALA A 296 4.65 2.61 5.84
CA ALA A 296 3.28 2.87 6.25
C ALA A 296 3.12 3.40 7.70
N ALA A 297 4.12 3.21 8.57
CA ALA A 297 4.19 3.73 9.93
C ALA A 297 5.64 4.01 10.33
N PRO A 298 5.90 4.91 11.29
CA PRO A 298 7.23 5.15 11.81
C PRO A 298 7.75 3.95 12.62
N ALA A 299 9.04 3.64 12.49
CA ALA A 299 9.73 2.67 13.33
C ALA A 299 10.47 3.38 14.48
N THR A 300 10.42 2.79 15.67
CA THR A 300 11.16 3.31 16.83
C THR A 300 12.64 2.95 16.73
N ASP A 301 13.51 3.75 17.40
CA ASP A 301 14.93 3.45 17.49
C ASP A 301 15.21 2.07 18.11
N ALA A 302 14.42 1.69 19.13
CA ALA A 302 14.52 0.36 19.76
C ALA A 302 14.28 -0.76 18.74
N LEU A 303 13.23 -0.64 17.92
CA LEU A 303 12.93 -1.63 16.88
C LEU A 303 14.04 -1.69 15.82
N LEU A 304 14.54 -0.53 15.36
CA LEU A 304 15.60 -0.50 14.35
C LEU A 304 16.92 -1.13 14.86
N ARG A 305 17.25 -0.96 16.14
CA ARG A 305 18.38 -1.66 16.77
C ARG A 305 18.13 -3.16 16.82
N GLU A 306 16.95 -3.56 17.27
CA GLU A 306 16.56 -4.97 17.36
C GLU A 306 16.58 -5.65 15.98
N MET A 307 16.04 -5.01 14.96
CA MET A 307 16.11 -5.52 13.59
C MET A 307 17.55 -5.69 13.10
N GLY A 308 18.43 -4.70 13.37
CA GLY A 308 19.84 -4.78 13.00
C GLY A 308 20.64 -5.85 13.72
N GLU A 309 20.21 -6.26 14.94
CA GLU A 309 20.81 -7.36 15.70
C GLU A 309 20.29 -8.73 15.23
N VAL A 310 18.98 -8.82 14.98
CA VAL A 310 18.29 -10.09 14.69
C VAL A 310 18.43 -10.51 13.24
N PHE A 311 18.39 -9.53 12.33
CA PHE A 311 18.51 -9.72 10.87
C PHE A 311 19.86 -9.19 10.38
N ASP A 312 20.93 -9.61 11.04
CA ASP A 312 22.29 -9.19 10.71
C ASP A 312 22.63 -9.51 9.24
N GLY A 313 23.20 -8.52 8.54
CA GLY A 313 23.49 -8.60 7.11
C GLY A 313 22.37 -8.09 6.20
N ALA A 314 21.14 -7.89 6.70
CA ALA A 314 20.08 -7.28 5.91
C ALA A 314 20.16 -5.73 5.96
N ASP A 315 20.07 -5.09 4.79
CA ASP A 315 19.96 -3.64 4.70
C ASP A 315 18.54 -3.20 5.11
N MET A 316 18.45 -2.36 6.13
CA MET A 316 17.18 -1.86 6.63
C MET A 316 16.74 -0.64 5.83
N LEU A 317 15.61 -0.73 5.15
CA LEU A 317 15.14 0.27 4.20
C LEU A 317 13.77 0.82 4.61
N ALA A 318 13.65 2.13 4.86
CA ALA A 318 12.34 2.76 5.02
C ALA A 318 11.81 3.27 3.69
N LEU A 319 10.53 2.99 3.43
CA LEU A 319 9.81 3.45 2.26
C LEU A 319 8.63 4.31 2.68
N PHE A 320 8.58 5.52 2.16
CA PHE A 320 7.49 6.46 2.37
C PHE A 320 6.84 6.82 1.04
N GLY A 321 5.52 7.00 1.07
CA GLY A 321 4.76 7.42 -0.10
C GLY A 321 3.27 7.15 0.03
N GLN A 322 2.57 7.20 -1.09
CA GLN A 322 1.12 7.09 -1.14
C GLN A 322 0.65 6.49 -2.46
N THR A 323 -0.61 6.04 -2.50
CA THR A 323 -1.20 5.35 -3.66
C THR A 323 -1.08 6.17 -4.93
N GLU A 324 -1.31 7.46 -4.83
CA GLU A 324 -1.26 8.44 -5.92
C GLU A 324 0.14 8.57 -6.57
N MET A 325 1.18 8.02 -5.89
CA MET A 325 2.58 8.00 -6.38
C MET A 325 3.08 6.61 -6.77
N SER A 326 2.25 5.57 -6.74
CA SER A 326 2.48 4.19 -7.25
C SER A 326 3.52 3.27 -6.54
N PRO A 327 3.94 3.35 -5.27
CA PRO A 327 3.64 4.27 -4.17
C PRO A 327 4.80 5.17 -3.69
N VAL A 328 6.10 4.86 -3.97
CA VAL A 328 7.25 5.38 -3.22
C VAL A 328 7.64 6.79 -3.62
N THR A 329 7.74 7.69 -2.64
CA THR A 329 8.17 9.08 -2.83
C THR A 329 9.51 9.37 -2.18
N CYS A 330 9.77 8.82 -0.99
CA CYS A 330 11.05 8.96 -0.29
C CYS A 330 11.57 7.60 0.16
N VAL A 331 12.90 7.52 0.25
CA VAL A 331 13.63 6.32 0.66
C VAL A 331 14.68 6.71 1.70
N LEU A 332 14.66 6.03 2.86
CA LEU A 332 15.71 6.09 3.87
C LEU A 332 16.54 4.82 3.79
N GLU A 333 17.77 4.95 3.34
CA GLU A 333 18.71 3.83 3.23
C GLU A 333 19.18 3.36 4.61
N GLY A 334 19.50 2.08 4.75
CA GLY A 334 19.87 1.45 6.01
C GLY A 334 21.07 2.09 6.71
N LYS A 335 22.06 2.58 5.95
CA LYS A 335 23.20 3.35 6.50
C LYS A 335 22.78 4.61 7.26
N ASP A 336 21.63 5.19 6.91
CA ASP A 336 21.07 6.41 7.49
C ASP A 336 19.96 6.14 8.50
N ALA A 337 19.38 4.95 8.52
CA ALA A 337 18.19 4.62 9.30
C ALA A 337 18.34 4.94 10.81
N ARG A 338 19.51 4.65 11.38
CA ARG A 338 19.82 4.98 12.78
C ARG A 338 20.32 6.42 12.98
N ARG A 339 21.03 6.97 11.99
CA ARG A 339 21.56 8.35 12.06
C ARG A 339 20.46 9.40 11.89
N LYS A 340 19.43 9.09 11.14
CA LYS A 340 18.31 9.97 10.77
C LYS A 340 16.98 9.44 11.29
N LEU A 341 16.94 9.13 12.58
CA LEU A 341 15.72 8.66 13.25
C LEU A 341 14.54 9.61 13.01
N GLY A 342 13.37 9.02 12.72
CA GLY A 342 12.15 9.76 12.42
C GLY A 342 12.09 10.37 11.02
N SER A 343 13.17 10.25 10.22
CA SER A 343 13.14 10.63 8.82
C SER A 343 12.53 9.51 7.96
N VAL A 344 11.87 9.92 6.88
CA VAL A 344 11.43 9.03 5.79
C VAL A 344 12.44 8.99 4.64
N GLY A 345 13.61 9.59 4.82
CA GLY A 345 14.69 9.61 3.85
C GLY A 345 14.69 10.83 2.94
N ARG A 346 15.13 10.62 1.71
CA ARG A 346 15.21 11.63 0.66
C ARG A 346 14.28 11.25 -0.50
N PRO A 347 13.90 12.23 -1.36
CA PRO A 347 13.13 11.92 -2.56
C PRO A 347 13.78 10.80 -3.36
N ALA A 348 12.96 9.83 -3.76
CA ALA A 348 13.38 8.66 -4.50
C ALA A 348 13.81 9.04 -5.95
N PRO A 349 14.64 8.22 -6.63
CA PRO A 349 14.96 8.44 -8.03
C PRO A 349 13.72 8.64 -8.90
N GLY A 350 13.72 9.68 -9.74
CA GLY A 350 12.58 10.03 -10.59
C GLY A 350 11.46 10.83 -9.90
N VAL A 351 11.58 11.10 -8.60
CA VAL A 351 10.65 11.96 -7.86
C VAL A 351 11.27 13.34 -7.69
N TRP A 352 10.59 14.35 -8.22
CA TRP A 352 10.91 15.73 -7.94
C TRP A 352 9.99 16.25 -6.83
N ALA A 353 10.55 16.53 -5.65
CA ALA A 353 9.82 17.02 -4.50
C ALA A 353 10.22 18.46 -4.17
N ARG A 354 9.23 19.24 -3.72
CA ARG A 354 9.42 20.55 -3.09
C ARG A 354 8.67 20.56 -1.75
N VAL A 355 9.11 21.38 -0.83
CA VAL A 355 8.36 21.68 0.40
C VAL A 355 7.94 23.14 0.34
N VAL A 356 6.63 23.37 0.37
CA VAL A 356 6.06 24.68 0.05
C VAL A 356 5.10 25.17 1.13
N ASP A 357 4.93 26.50 1.18
CA ASP A 357 3.88 27.17 1.94
C ASP A 357 2.54 27.14 1.19
N THR A 358 1.52 27.81 1.75
CA THR A 358 0.17 27.91 1.15
C THR A 358 0.14 28.73 -0.15
N GLU A 359 1.18 29.50 -0.44
CA GLU A 359 1.33 30.33 -1.65
C GLU A 359 2.23 29.64 -2.69
N MET A 360 2.63 28.40 -2.46
CA MET A 360 3.53 27.60 -3.31
C MET A 360 4.97 28.14 -3.39
N ASN A 361 5.41 28.95 -2.41
CA ASN A 361 6.82 29.29 -2.26
C ASN A 361 7.58 28.19 -1.53
N ASP A 362 8.85 27.95 -1.90
CA ASP A 362 9.70 27.01 -1.20
C ASP A 362 9.98 27.51 0.23
N VAL A 363 9.79 26.65 1.23
CA VAL A 363 10.15 26.98 2.61
C VAL A 363 11.63 26.68 2.89
N PRO A 364 12.29 27.48 3.75
CA PRO A 364 13.68 27.22 4.15
C PRO A 364 13.85 25.86 4.83
N PRO A 365 15.06 25.24 4.73
CA PRO A 365 15.36 24.03 5.50
C PRO A 365 15.12 24.24 7.01
N GLY A 366 14.43 23.28 7.63
CA GLY A 366 14.05 23.32 9.04
C GLY A 366 12.64 23.84 9.29
N GLU A 367 12.05 24.56 8.36
CA GLU A 367 10.65 25.01 8.43
C GLU A 367 9.68 23.93 7.93
N VAL A 368 8.43 24.04 8.36
CA VAL A 368 7.37 23.11 8.00
C VAL A 368 6.60 23.64 6.80
N GLY A 369 6.41 22.77 5.81
CA GLY A 369 5.56 23.05 4.66
C GLY A 369 4.94 21.75 4.12
N GLU A 370 4.05 21.88 3.14
CA GLU A 370 3.51 20.73 2.43
C GLU A 370 4.56 20.20 1.44
N ILE A 371 4.78 18.86 1.44
CA ILE A 371 5.60 18.25 0.40
C ILE A 371 4.73 17.99 -0.83
N VAL A 372 5.16 18.56 -1.97
CA VAL A 372 4.50 18.42 -3.26
C VAL A 372 5.41 17.71 -4.25
N TYR A 373 4.82 16.98 -5.20
CA TYR A 373 5.56 16.08 -6.07
C TYR A 373 5.32 16.32 -7.56
N ARG A 374 6.36 16.00 -8.34
CA ARG A 374 6.31 15.71 -9.78
C ARG A 374 7.07 14.42 -10.06
N GLY A 375 6.65 13.67 -11.06
CA GLY A 375 7.35 12.48 -11.49
C GLY A 375 6.47 11.51 -12.29
N PRO A 376 7.08 10.58 -13.01
CA PRO A 376 6.35 9.66 -13.89
C PRO A 376 5.54 8.61 -13.12
N GLY A 377 5.79 8.43 -11.80
CA GLY A 377 5.01 7.53 -10.93
C GLY A 377 3.67 8.12 -10.47
N LEU A 378 3.39 9.42 -10.73
CA LEU A 378 2.13 10.06 -10.37
C LEU A 378 0.95 9.48 -11.13
N MET A 379 -0.15 9.26 -10.42
CA MET A 379 -1.44 8.89 -11.01
C MET A 379 -1.86 9.85 -12.12
N SER A 380 -2.69 9.38 -13.06
CA SER A 380 -3.27 10.25 -14.07
C SER A 380 -4.43 11.12 -13.55
N GLY A 381 -4.96 10.81 -12.39
CA GLY A 381 -6.02 11.54 -11.70
C GLY A 381 -6.91 10.63 -10.88
N TYR A 382 -7.95 11.19 -10.28
CA TYR A 382 -9.00 10.43 -9.60
C TYR A 382 -10.10 10.03 -10.58
N TRP A 383 -10.53 8.79 -10.53
CA TRP A 383 -11.57 8.23 -11.41
C TRP A 383 -12.87 9.02 -11.29
N ASN A 384 -13.40 9.49 -12.43
CA ASN A 384 -14.62 10.28 -12.52
C ASN A 384 -14.69 11.53 -11.62
N LEU A 385 -13.55 12.06 -11.13
CA LEU A 385 -13.49 13.20 -10.23
C LEU A 385 -12.52 14.28 -10.77
N PRO A 386 -12.88 14.98 -11.87
CA PRO A 386 -12.00 15.98 -12.50
C PRO A 386 -11.69 17.17 -11.59
N GLU A 387 -12.64 17.64 -10.78
CA GLU A 387 -12.44 18.75 -9.85
C GLU A 387 -11.45 18.37 -8.74
N ALA A 388 -11.61 17.17 -8.14
CA ALA A 388 -10.69 16.67 -7.13
C ALA A 388 -9.29 16.41 -7.71
N THR A 389 -9.21 16.02 -8.98
CA THR A 389 -7.94 15.89 -9.70
C THR A 389 -7.29 17.26 -9.91
N ALA A 390 -8.05 18.26 -10.36
CA ALA A 390 -7.53 19.61 -10.55
C ALA A 390 -7.03 20.22 -9.24
N GLU A 391 -7.74 20.01 -8.14
CA GLU A 391 -7.33 20.43 -6.79
C GLU A 391 -6.02 19.74 -6.39
N ALA A 392 -5.93 18.41 -6.54
CA ALA A 392 -4.76 17.63 -6.19
C ALA A 392 -3.51 18.01 -7.01
N PHE A 393 -3.67 18.59 -8.19
CA PHE A 393 -2.60 19.03 -9.10
C PHE A 393 -2.50 20.56 -9.24
N ALA A 394 -2.99 21.30 -8.25
CA ALA A 394 -2.94 22.76 -8.26
C ALA A 394 -1.50 23.26 -8.49
N GLY A 395 -1.34 24.36 -9.23
CA GLY A 395 -0.02 24.90 -9.57
C GLY A 395 0.88 23.97 -10.38
N GLY A 396 0.36 22.86 -10.91
CA GLY A 396 1.11 21.86 -11.69
C GLY A 396 2.00 20.95 -10.83
N TRP A 397 1.70 20.82 -9.55
CA TRP A 397 2.31 19.91 -8.59
C TRP A 397 1.24 19.06 -7.94
N PHE A 398 1.57 17.81 -7.65
CA PHE A 398 0.69 16.95 -6.87
C PHE A 398 0.83 17.31 -5.37
N HIS A 399 -0.26 17.71 -4.76
CA HIS A 399 -0.39 18.02 -3.34
C HIS A 399 -0.57 16.74 -2.53
N SER A 400 0.43 16.41 -1.71
CA SER A 400 0.42 15.15 -0.94
C SER A 400 -0.51 15.20 0.26
N GLY A 401 -0.78 16.39 0.78
CA GLY A 401 -1.43 16.59 2.07
C GLY A 401 -0.55 16.20 3.27
N ASP A 402 0.75 15.92 3.07
CA ASP A 402 1.71 15.64 4.13
C ASP A 402 2.51 16.91 4.47
N LEU A 403 2.49 17.30 5.73
CA LEU A 403 3.35 18.35 6.27
C LEU A 403 4.68 17.74 6.69
N VAL A 404 5.75 18.31 6.17
CA VAL A 404 7.10 17.82 6.39
C VAL A 404 8.05 18.95 6.74
N ARG A 405 9.20 18.58 7.27
CA ARG A 405 10.38 19.42 7.45
C ARG A 405 11.57 18.74 6.80
N VAL A 406 12.41 19.50 6.10
CA VAL A 406 13.67 19.00 5.53
C VAL A 406 14.82 19.47 6.39
N ASP A 407 15.69 18.56 6.83
CA ASP A 407 16.86 18.94 7.60
C ASP A 407 18.02 19.47 6.72
N GLY A 408 19.09 19.99 7.35
CA GLY A 408 20.24 20.55 6.63
C GLY A 408 20.99 19.56 5.73
N ASP A 409 20.79 18.26 5.90
CA ASP A 409 21.34 17.19 5.06
C ASP A 409 20.37 16.73 3.95
N GLY A 410 19.19 17.36 3.83
CA GLY A 410 18.17 17.05 2.83
C GLY A 410 17.27 15.87 3.17
N PHE A 411 17.22 15.43 4.43
CA PHE A 411 16.32 14.37 4.86
C PHE A 411 14.95 14.90 5.24
N VAL A 412 13.92 14.24 4.76
CA VAL A 412 12.52 14.58 4.98
C VAL A 412 12.02 13.95 6.28
N HIS A 413 11.41 14.75 7.14
CA HIS A 413 10.77 14.34 8.38
C HIS A 413 9.28 14.68 8.29
N VAL A 414 8.42 13.67 8.37
CA VAL A 414 6.96 13.88 8.40
C VAL A 414 6.59 14.48 9.74
N VAL A 415 5.91 15.60 9.70
CA VAL A 415 5.44 16.33 10.89
C VAL A 415 4.00 15.97 11.20
N ASP A 416 3.11 16.04 10.19
CA ASP A 416 1.70 15.66 10.32
C ASP A 416 1.03 15.52 8.94
N ARG A 417 -0.29 15.26 8.96
CA ARG A 417 -1.16 15.46 7.82
C ARG A 417 -1.79 16.85 7.86
N LEU A 418 -1.82 17.55 6.74
CA LEU A 418 -2.42 18.90 6.64
C LEU A 418 -3.85 18.92 7.21
N LYS A 419 -4.65 17.91 6.93
CA LYS A 419 -6.03 17.74 7.40
C LYS A 419 -6.16 17.39 8.89
N ASP A 420 -5.10 16.89 9.52
CA ASP A 420 -5.10 16.45 10.91
C ASP A 420 -4.49 17.52 11.83
N MET A 421 -3.81 18.51 11.28
CA MET A 421 -3.27 19.65 11.99
C MET A 421 -4.41 20.45 12.66
N ILE A 422 -4.22 20.80 13.93
CA ILE A 422 -5.16 21.57 14.72
C ILE A 422 -4.73 23.04 14.72
N ILE A 423 -5.64 23.96 14.42
CA ILE A 423 -5.37 25.39 14.49
C ILE A 423 -6.03 25.93 15.76
N SER A 424 -5.20 26.18 16.78
CA SER A 424 -5.65 26.67 18.10
C SER A 424 -5.17 28.08 18.36
N GLY A 425 -6.08 29.05 18.32
CA GLY A 425 -5.73 30.46 18.59
C GLY A 425 -4.73 31.06 17.61
N GLY A 426 -4.68 30.54 16.37
CA GLY A 426 -3.72 30.95 15.34
C GLY A 426 -2.40 30.19 15.36
N GLU A 427 -2.20 29.28 16.31
CA GLU A 427 -1.03 28.41 16.40
C GLU A 427 -1.32 27.03 15.81
N ASN A 428 -0.38 26.51 15.04
CA ASN A 428 -0.46 25.17 14.47
C ASN A 428 0.00 24.12 15.48
N ILE A 429 -0.87 23.16 15.78
CA ILE A 429 -0.57 22.01 16.64
C ILE A 429 -0.54 20.77 15.75
N TYR A 430 0.59 20.13 15.67
CA TYR A 430 0.78 18.90 14.94
C TYR A 430 0.42 17.72 15.83
N CYS A 431 -0.66 17.02 15.47
CA CYS A 431 -1.18 15.90 16.27
C CYS A 431 -0.12 14.83 16.51
N ALA A 432 0.67 14.49 15.50
CA ALA A 432 1.71 13.48 15.60
C ALA A 432 2.82 13.86 16.61
N GLU A 433 3.16 15.13 16.74
CA GLU A 433 4.12 15.61 17.75
C GLU A 433 3.58 15.36 19.17
N VAL A 434 2.32 15.70 19.39
CA VAL A 434 1.66 15.52 20.70
C VAL A 434 1.49 14.02 21.00
N GLU A 435 1.03 13.24 20.04
CA GLU A 435 0.89 11.78 20.15
C GLU A 435 2.19 11.09 20.53
N ASN A 436 3.29 11.45 19.88
CA ASN A 436 4.61 10.86 20.18
C ASN A 436 5.06 11.10 21.63
N VAL A 437 4.74 12.28 22.17
CA VAL A 437 5.05 12.57 23.58
C VAL A 437 4.14 11.81 24.53
N LEU A 438 2.83 11.78 24.26
CA LEU A 438 1.85 11.11 25.12
C LEU A 438 1.99 9.58 25.08
N ALA A 439 2.36 9.00 23.95
CA ALA A 439 2.61 7.55 23.81
C ALA A 439 3.77 7.04 24.69
N ALA A 440 4.66 7.93 25.13
CA ALA A 440 5.74 7.57 26.06
C ALA A 440 5.27 7.49 27.54
N HIS A 441 4.01 7.79 27.84
CA HIS A 441 3.46 7.66 29.19
C HIS A 441 3.25 6.17 29.53
N PRO A 442 3.67 5.69 30.73
CA PRO A 442 3.65 4.26 31.07
C PRO A 442 2.26 3.62 31.13
N ASP A 443 1.21 4.41 31.32
CA ASP A 443 -0.17 3.93 31.39
C ASP A 443 -0.92 4.08 30.05
N VAL A 444 -0.24 4.46 28.95
CA VAL A 444 -0.81 4.62 27.62
C VAL A 444 -0.36 3.47 26.73
N ALA A 445 -1.29 2.68 26.20
CA ALA A 445 -1.02 1.69 25.15
C ALA A 445 -1.05 2.34 23.77
N GLU A 446 -2.11 3.13 23.50
CA GLU A 446 -2.30 3.85 22.25
C GLU A 446 -2.88 5.24 22.54
N VAL A 447 -2.58 6.19 21.67
CA VAL A 447 -3.14 7.54 21.74
C VAL A 447 -3.32 8.12 20.36
N ALA A 448 -4.43 8.83 20.16
CA ALA A 448 -4.66 9.70 19.02
C ALA A 448 -5.04 11.09 19.51
N VAL A 449 -4.55 12.13 18.85
CA VAL A 449 -4.90 13.53 19.16
C VAL A 449 -5.77 14.07 18.04
N VAL A 450 -6.88 14.69 18.43
CA VAL A 450 -7.85 15.29 17.48
C VAL A 450 -8.23 16.69 17.91
N GLY A 451 -8.56 17.54 16.93
CA GLY A 451 -9.15 18.86 17.19
C GLY A 451 -10.59 18.72 17.65
N ARG A 452 -10.95 19.47 18.70
CA ARG A 452 -12.35 19.71 19.10
C ARG A 452 -12.67 21.18 18.96
N PRO A 453 -13.88 21.55 18.51
CA PRO A 453 -14.30 22.95 18.46
C PRO A 453 -14.18 23.62 19.83
N HIS A 454 -13.66 24.85 19.84
CA HIS A 454 -13.53 25.65 21.06
C HIS A 454 -13.90 27.11 20.80
N LEU A 455 -14.80 27.68 21.62
CA LEU A 455 -15.39 29.01 21.41
C LEU A 455 -14.35 30.14 21.29
N LYS A 456 -13.24 30.04 22.04
CA LYS A 456 -12.21 31.08 22.08
C LYS A 456 -11.07 30.83 21.09
N TRP A 457 -10.71 29.54 20.87
CA TRP A 457 -9.48 29.19 20.19
C TRP A 457 -9.73 28.61 18.79
N GLY A 458 -11.00 28.49 18.35
CA GLY A 458 -11.39 27.80 17.12
C GLY A 458 -11.38 26.29 17.33
N GLU A 459 -10.22 25.72 17.51
CA GLU A 459 -10.02 24.32 17.88
C GLU A 459 -9.11 24.17 19.11
N THR A 460 -9.14 23.00 19.72
CA THR A 460 -8.29 22.65 20.86
C THR A 460 -7.92 21.16 20.81
N PRO A 461 -6.68 20.78 21.19
CA PRO A 461 -6.24 19.39 21.14
C PRO A 461 -6.89 18.56 22.25
N VAL A 462 -7.47 17.42 21.89
CA VAL A 462 -8.01 16.41 22.79
C VAL A 462 -7.32 15.08 22.54
N ALA A 463 -6.87 14.43 23.62
CA ALA A 463 -6.21 13.13 23.55
C ALA A 463 -7.25 12.00 23.70
N VAL A 464 -7.35 11.11 22.74
CA VAL A 464 -8.11 9.85 22.82
C VAL A 464 -7.13 8.74 23.18
N VAL A 465 -7.29 8.15 24.37
CA VAL A 465 -6.29 7.26 24.97
C VAL A 465 -6.85 5.85 25.15
N VAL A 466 -6.09 4.85 24.74
CA VAL A 466 -6.29 3.44 25.10
C VAL A 466 -5.32 3.13 26.25
N PRO A 467 -5.81 2.74 27.42
CA PRO A 467 -4.94 2.43 28.57
C PRO A 467 -4.06 1.21 28.33
N ALA A 468 -2.89 1.19 28.94
CA ALA A 468 -2.03 0.00 28.93
C ALA A 468 -2.72 -1.18 29.67
N PRO A 469 -2.48 -2.44 29.25
CA PRO A 469 -3.11 -3.60 29.86
C PRO A 469 -2.93 -3.66 31.37
N GLY A 470 -4.02 -3.77 32.10
CA GLY A 470 -4.01 -3.82 33.57
C GLY A 470 -3.73 -2.47 34.25
N ARG A 471 -3.70 -1.37 33.51
CA ARG A 471 -3.53 -0.02 34.03
C ARG A 471 -4.85 0.76 33.96
N ARG A 472 -5.02 1.76 34.83
CA ARG A 472 -6.07 2.76 34.66
C ARG A 472 -5.70 3.77 33.56
N ALA A 473 -6.68 4.36 32.95
CA ALA A 473 -6.45 5.52 32.10
C ALA A 473 -5.81 6.66 32.91
N PRO A 474 -4.76 7.31 32.40
CA PRO A 474 -4.21 8.50 33.05
C PRO A 474 -5.24 9.64 33.04
N SER A 475 -5.20 10.49 34.02
CA SER A 475 -5.98 11.72 34.04
C SER A 475 -5.40 12.75 33.05
N LEU A 476 -6.20 13.75 32.68
CA LEU A 476 -5.74 14.86 31.85
C LEU A 476 -4.53 15.56 32.47
N GLU A 477 -4.50 15.72 33.79
CA GLU A 477 -3.41 16.39 34.48
C GLU A 477 -2.12 15.59 34.46
N GLU A 478 -2.19 14.28 34.66
CA GLU A 478 -1.05 13.36 34.53
C GLU A 478 -0.45 13.40 33.12
N LEU A 479 -1.27 13.38 32.07
CA LEU A 479 -0.81 13.51 30.69
C LEU A 479 -0.18 14.87 30.43
N ARG A 480 -0.76 15.96 30.91
CA ARG A 480 -0.22 17.30 30.77
C ARG A 480 1.11 17.46 31.49
N ASP A 481 1.23 16.92 32.70
CA ASP A 481 2.49 16.95 33.47
C ASP A 481 3.59 16.16 32.78
N HIS A 482 3.26 15.00 32.20
CA HIS A 482 4.18 14.22 31.38
C HIS A 482 4.63 15.02 30.14
N ALA A 483 3.72 15.72 29.49
CA ALA A 483 3.97 16.43 28.24
C ALA A 483 4.65 17.80 28.42
N ARG A 484 4.40 18.53 29.53
CA ARG A 484 4.93 19.89 29.78
C ARG A 484 6.46 20.01 29.65
N ARG A 485 7.17 18.93 29.86
CA ARG A 485 8.65 18.93 29.78
C ARG A 485 9.15 18.92 28.35
N ARG A 486 8.28 18.64 27.38
CA ARG A 486 8.63 18.41 25.97
C ARG A 486 7.82 19.24 24.98
N LEU A 487 6.63 19.72 25.40
CA LEU A 487 5.71 20.47 24.55
C LEU A 487 5.45 21.88 25.09
N ALA A 488 5.27 22.81 24.16
CA ALA A 488 4.82 24.16 24.49
C ALA A 488 3.40 24.13 25.12
N PRO A 489 3.04 25.10 26.00
CA PRO A 489 1.77 25.10 26.72
C PRO A 489 0.52 25.00 25.83
N TYR A 490 0.53 25.63 24.65
CA TYR A 490 -0.60 25.63 23.73
C TYR A 490 -0.81 24.27 23.03
N LYS A 491 0.22 23.40 22.99
CA LYS A 491 0.16 22.04 22.43
C LYS A 491 -0.36 21.00 23.43
N LEU A 492 -0.47 21.36 24.70
CA LEU A 492 -0.91 20.42 25.73
C LEU A 492 -2.40 20.09 25.55
N PRO A 493 -2.82 18.83 25.65
CA PRO A 493 -4.22 18.45 25.55
C PRO A 493 -5.10 19.23 26.51
N THR A 494 -6.24 19.69 26.05
CA THR A 494 -7.23 20.38 26.86
C THR A 494 -8.34 19.46 27.33
N GLY A 495 -8.41 18.24 26.76
CA GLY A 495 -9.34 17.18 27.14
C GLY A 495 -8.71 15.81 26.94
N ILE A 496 -9.33 14.82 27.59
CA ILE A 496 -9.03 13.41 27.44
C ILE A 496 -10.32 12.63 27.21
N GLU A 497 -10.29 11.71 26.28
CA GLU A 497 -11.32 10.70 26.04
C GLU A 497 -10.66 9.32 26.18
N VAL A 498 -11.36 8.37 26.82
CA VAL A 498 -10.84 7.01 27.00
C VAL A 498 -11.58 6.09 26.04
N ALA A 499 -10.84 5.31 25.29
CA ALA A 499 -11.37 4.32 24.35
C ALA A 499 -10.82 2.92 24.67
N GLU A 500 -11.58 1.88 24.40
CA GLU A 500 -11.09 0.50 24.49
C GLU A 500 -10.12 0.19 23.34
N ARG A 501 -10.34 0.81 22.18
CA ARG A 501 -9.49 0.71 20.99
C ARG A 501 -9.63 1.96 20.11
N LEU A 502 -8.60 2.30 19.35
CA LEU A 502 -8.70 3.33 18.32
C LEU A 502 -9.34 2.76 17.05
N PRO A 503 -10.28 3.48 16.40
CA PRO A 503 -10.82 3.07 15.11
C PRO A 503 -9.70 3.08 14.05
N ARG A 504 -9.62 1.99 13.29
CA ARG A 504 -8.58 1.82 12.27
C ARG A 504 -9.20 1.37 10.96
N ASN A 505 -8.64 1.86 9.87
CA ASN A 505 -8.95 1.27 8.58
C ASN A 505 -8.31 -0.12 8.46
N ALA A 506 -8.64 -0.83 7.37
CA ALA A 506 -8.14 -2.18 7.13
C ALA A 506 -6.61 -2.26 6.91
N SER A 507 -5.93 -1.13 6.67
CA SER A 507 -4.47 -1.05 6.64
C SER A 507 -3.83 -0.78 8.00
N GLY A 508 -4.64 -0.71 9.06
CA GLY A 508 -4.20 -0.44 10.43
C GLY A 508 -4.02 1.04 10.77
N LYS A 509 -4.35 1.96 9.84
CA LYS A 509 -4.24 3.40 10.08
C LYS A 509 -5.42 3.91 10.92
N VAL A 510 -5.15 4.70 11.96
CA VAL A 510 -6.18 5.32 12.79
C VAL A 510 -7.06 6.26 11.97
N LEU A 511 -8.37 6.13 12.12
CA LEU A 511 -9.40 6.93 11.47
C LEU A 511 -9.76 8.13 12.34
N LYS A 512 -8.91 9.17 12.31
CA LYS A 512 -9.10 10.36 13.17
C LYS A 512 -10.41 11.10 12.89
N PHE A 513 -10.99 11.00 11.70
CA PHE A 513 -12.28 11.61 11.39
C PHE A 513 -13.42 11.01 12.23
N GLU A 514 -13.41 9.69 12.49
CA GLU A 514 -14.41 9.05 13.38
C GLU A 514 -14.25 9.52 14.81
N LEU A 515 -13.01 9.74 15.24
CA LEU A 515 -12.74 10.29 16.57
C LEU A 515 -13.19 11.75 16.69
N ARG A 516 -13.09 12.55 15.61
CA ARG A 516 -13.55 13.96 15.59
C ARG A 516 -15.06 14.09 15.73
N ASP A 517 -15.83 13.16 15.13
CA ASP A 517 -17.29 13.20 15.16
C ASP A 517 -17.89 12.74 16.51
N GLY A 518 -17.06 12.37 17.50
CA GLY A 518 -17.50 11.90 18.80
C GLY A 518 -18.18 10.52 18.78
N ARG A 519 -18.00 9.77 17.69
CA ARG A 519 -18.50 8.39 17.54
C ARG A 519 -17.49 7.40 18.13
N THR A 520 -17.30 7.39 19.43
CA THR A 520 -16.82 6.20 20.12
C THR A 520 -17.95 5.18 20.05
N ASP A 521 -17.66 4.05 19.43
CA ASP A 521 -18.64 3.00 19.12
C ASP A 521 -19.25 2.41 20.39
N ASP A 522 -20.43 2.90 20.80
CA ASP A 522 -21.34 2.25 21.75
C ASP A 522 -22.17 1.13 21.08
N ARG A 523 -21.66 0.56 19.99
CA ARG A 523 -22.28 -0.60 19.35
C ARG A 523 -21.68 -1.89 19.90
N VAL A 524 -22.21 -2.33 21.03
CA VAL A 524 -22.19 -3.73 21.44
C VAL A 524 -23.01 -4.51 20.40
N PRO A 525 -22.47 -5.53 19.71
CA PRO A 525 -23.29 -6.42 18.91
C PRO A 525 -24.12 -7.27 19.88
N GLY A 526 -25.46 -7.14 19.82
CA GLY A 526 -26.40 -8.10 20.37
C GLY A 526 -26.46 -9.38 19.54
#